data_e47d74c051e2b3aa33b07c718539783b
#
_entry.id   e47d74c051e2b3aa33b07c718539783b
#
_cell.length_a   1.000
_cell.length_b   1.000
_cell.length_c   1.000
_cell.angle_alpha   90.00
_cell.angle_beta   90.00
_cell.angle_gamma   90.00
#
_symmetry.space_group_name_H-M   'P 1'
#
loop_
_entity.id
_entity.type
_entity.pdbx_description
1 polymer ?
#
loop_
_entity_poly.entity_id
_entity_poly.type
_entity_poly.pdbx_seq_one_letter_code
_entity_poly.pdbx_strand_id
1 'polypeptide(L)'
;TYSYRVGDGVEGHWSDVRTFTTAESGAETSFFVMGDTQLSGNVEADAADIEVIHQIAEAIGNANTDFGIQTGDFIDNAGSLTAWNEILDVFSDDFPASPIVQVLGNHEYYGDLSAGHAMNIFGTPDADYYSVEYGNVYIAVVNCNADLNAAAAWLQEDAAKTTCEWKLLTVHQPPYYTNPKGSS
;
A
#
# COMPACT_ATOMS: atom_id res chain seq x y z
N THR A 1 -4.47 5.63 -21.16
CA THR A 1 -3.55 4.53 -20.84
C THR A 1 -2.13 4.92 -21.14
N TYR A 2 -1.20 4.60 -20.27
CA TYR A 2 0.23 4.86 -20.39
C TYR A 2 0.98 3.53 -20.34
N SER A 3 2.13 3.49 -21.02
CA SER A 3 3.03 2.34 -20.96
C SER A 3 4.30 2.74 -20.20
N TYR A 4 4.81 1.86 -19.38
CA TYR A 4 6.05 2.07 -18.64
C TYR A 4 6.87 0.80 -18.56
N ARG A 5 8.15 0.95 -18.28
CA ARG A 5 9.07 -0.11 -17.87
C ARG A 5 10.06 0.44 -16.86
N VAL A 6 10.60 -0.41 -16.03
CA VAL A 6 11.56 -0.06 -14.98
C VAL A 6 12.90 -0.67 -15.32
N GLY A 7 13.99 0.03 -14.98
CA GLY A 7 15.35 -0.43 -15.19
C GLY A 7 16.37 0.47 -14.52
N ASP A 8 17.60 0.03 -14.45
CA ASP A 8 18.74 0.73 -13.84
C ASP A 8 19.48 1.68 -14.81
N GLY A 9 18.98 1.81 -16.05
CA GLY A 9 19.60 2.62 -17.10
C GLY A 9 20.62 1.86 -17.96
N VAL A 10 20.90 0.61 -17.65
CA VAL A 10 21.81 -0.23 -18.46
C VAL A 10 21.03 -0.93 -19.58
N GLU A 11 21.62 -1.03 -20.78
CA GLU A 11 21.01 -1.73 -21.89
C GLU A 11 20.78 -3.21 -21.54
N GLY A 12 19.56 -3.70 -21.76
CA GLY A 12 19.15 -5.07 -21.42
C GLY A 12 18.66 -5.27 -19.99
N HIS A 13 18.76 -4.27 -19.11
CA HIS A 13 18.28 -4.33 -17.73
C HIS A 13 16.91 -3.64 -17.56
N TRP A 14 15.98 -3.96 -18.42
CA TRP A 14 14.63 -3.40 -18.38
C TRP A 14 13.60 -4.48 -18.08
N SER A 15 12.61 -4.13 -17.24
CA SER A 15 11.43 -4.98 -17.08
C SER A 15 10.65 -5.10 -18.39
N ASP A 16 9.73 -6.03 -18.42
CA ASP A 16 8.67 -6.04 -19.44
C ASP A 16 7.88 -4.73 -19.40
N VAL A 17 7.32 -4.37 -20.56
CA VAL A 17 6.45 -3.19 -20.65
C VAL A 17 5.13 -3.50 -19.97
N ARG A 18 4.75 -2.63 -19.03
CA ARG A 18 3.47 -2.66 -18.35
C ARG A 18 2.64 -1.42 -18.69
N THR A 19 1.36 -1.47 -18.41
CA THR A 19 0.45 -0.36 -18.70
C THR A 19 -0.36 -0.02 -17.45
N PHE A 20 -0.72 1.24 -17.32
CA PHE A 20 -1.73 1.70 -16.38
C PHE A 20 -2.65 2.72 -17.06
N THR A 21 -3.84 2.91 -16.51
CA THR A 21 -4.81 3.88 -17.02
C THR A 21 -5.12 4.89 -15.91
N THR A 22 -5.08 6.16 -16.25
CA THR A 22 -5.53 7.23 -15.34
C THR A 22 -7.05 7.26 -15.30
N ALA A 23 -7.59 7.74 -14.19
CA ALA A 23 -9.03 7.90 -14.02
C ALA A 23 -9.63 8.77 -15.12
N GLU A 24 -10.82 8.38 -15.58
CA GLU A 24 -11.66 9.21 -16.48
C GLU A 24 -12.62 10.05 -15.66
N SER A 25 -12.81 11.29 -16.07
CA SER A 25 -13.74 12.19 -15.38
C SER A 25 -15.17 11.66 -15.45
N GLY A 26 -15.81 11.48 -14.30
CA GLY A 26 -17.18 10.99 -14.18
C GLY A 26 -17.36 9.48 -14.33
N ALA A 27 -16.29 8.70 -14.47
CA ALA A 27 -16.36 7.24 -14.41
C ALA A 27 -16.57 6.75 -12.97
N GLU A 28 -17.17 5.57 -12.84
CA GLU A 28 -17.13 4.85 -11.57
C GLU A 28 -15.70 4.52 -11.21
N THR A 29 -15.39 4.58 -9.92
CA THR A 29 -14.07 4.25 -9.40
C THR A 29 -14.19 3.05 -8.48
N SER A 30 -13.38 2.03 -8.76
CA SER A 30 -13.32 0.79 -7.99
C SER A 30 -11.94 0.61 -7.38
N PHE A 31 -11.88 0.09 -6.16
CA PHE A 31 -10.60 -0.17 -5.49
C PHE A 31 -10.70 -1.36 -4.55
N PHE A 32 -9.55 -1.97 -4.27
CA PHE A 32 -9.43 -2.97 -3.21
C PHE A 32 -8.73 -2.38 -1.99
N VAL A 33 -8.93 -3.02 -0.84
CA VAL A 33 -8.23 -2.72 0.40
C VAL A 33 -7.69 -4.02 0.97
N MET A 34 -6.41 -4.04 1.32
CA MET A 34 -5.77 -5.17 1.97
C MET A 34 -4.74 -4.68 2.99
N GLY A 35 -4.35 -5.54 3.91
CA GLY A 35 -3.30 -5.26 4.90
C GLY A 35 -2.95 -6.49 5.70
N ASP A 36 -1.95 -6.35 6.58
CA ASP A 36 -1.56 -7.37 7.55
C ASP A 36 -1.20 -8.73 6.93
N THR A 37 -0.53 -8.72 5.79
CA THR A 37 -0.03 -9.95 5.15
C THR A 37 1.14 -10.57 5.88
N GLN A 38 1.99 -9.76 6.47
CA GLN A 38 3.02 -10.08 7.49
C GLN A 38 3.87 -11.34 7.22
N LEU A 39 4.31 -11.56 5.97
CA LEU A 39 5.25 -12.65 5.70
C LEU A 39 6.57 -12.47 6.46
N SER A 40 7.05 -13.56 7.07
CA SER A 40 8.23 -13.54 7.93
C SER A 40 9.56 -13.63 7.16
N GLY A 41 9.52 -14.08 5.91
CA GLY A 41 10.69 -14.43 5.10
C GLY A 41 11.23 -15.82 5.40
N ASN A 42 10.45 -16.66 6.09
CA ASN A 42 10.71 -18.08 6.26
C ASN A 42 9.74 -18.85 5.37
N VAL A 43 10.17 -19.16 4.16
CA VAL A 43 9.35 -19.79 3.11
C VAL A 43 8.60 -21.06 3.60
N GLU A 44 9.21 -21.87 4.47
CA GLU A 44 8.57 -23.07 4.99
C GLU A 44 7.46 -22.71 6.01
N ALA A 45 7.71 -21.73 6.86
CA ALA A 45 6.71 -21.29 7.85
C ALA A 45 5.58 -20.51 7.16
N ASP A 46 5.89 -19.72 6.16
CA ASP A 46 4.95 -18.84 5.45
C ASP A 46 4.17 -19.57 4.34
N ALA A 47 4.45 -20.84 4.05
CA ALA A 47 3.89 -21.55 2.90
C ALA A 47 2.35 -21.54 2.82
N ALA A 48 1.67 -21.62 3.96
CA ALA A 48 0.22 -21.58 4.01
C ALA A 48 -0.33 -20.15 3.77
N ASP A 49 0.37 -19.15 4.29
CA ASP A 49 -0.02 -17.74 4.14
C ASP A 49 0.24 -17.27 2.70
N ILE A 50 1.34 -17.70 2.09
CA ILE A 50 1.66 -17.45 0.67
C ILE A 50 0.53 -17.99 -0.23
N GLU A 51 0.04 -19.19 0.01
CA GLU A 51 -1.07 -19.77 -0.76
C GLU A 51 -2.35 -18.92 -0.62
N VAL A 52 -2.64 -18.42 0.56
CA VAL A 52 -3.79 -17.52 0.79
C VAL A 52 -3.59 -16.18 0.09
N ILE A 53 -2.37 -15.63 0.14
CA ILE A 53 -2.05 -14.35 -0.50
C ILE A 53 -2.16 -14.48 -2.04
N HIS A 54 -1.72 -15.58 -2.62
CA HIS A 54 -1.94 -15.86 -4.05
C HIS A 54 -3.42 -15.87 -4.41
N GLN A 55 -4.28 -16.53 -3.62
CA GLN A 55 -5.72 -16.52 -3.86
C GLN A 55 -6.32 -15.12 -3.76
N ILE A 56 -5.83 -14.30 -2.83
CA ILE A 56 -6.25 -12.89 -2.69
C ILE A 56 -5.78 -12.10 -3.92
N ALA A 57 -4.53 -12.24 -4.33
CA ALA A 57 -3.97 -11.56 -5.49
C ALA A 57 -4.72 -11.91 -6.77
N GLU A 58 -5.04 -13.19 -6.98
CA GLU A 58 -5.87 -13.65 -8.09
C GLU A 58 -7.28 -13.03 -8.05
N ALA A 59 -7.90 -12.99 -6.87
CA ALA A 59 -9.23 -12.38 -6.70
C ALA A 59 -9.22 -10.88 -7.02
N ILE A 60 -8.16 -10.16 -6.58
CA ILE A 60 -7.94 -8.74 -6.90
C ILE A 60 -7.76 -8.57 -8.42
N GLY A 61 -6.92 -9.41 -9.06
CA GLY A 61 -6.71 -9.40 -10.50
C GLY A 61 -8.00 -9.59 -11.28
N ASN A 62 -8.84 -10.53 -10.85
CA ASN A 62 -10.14 -10.80 -11.46
C ASN A 62 -11.16 -9.67 -11.24
N ALA A 63 -11.07 -8.93 -10.14
CA ALA A 63 -11.93 -7.78 -9.85
C ALA A 63 -11.64 -6.57 -10.76
N ASN A 64 -10.42 -6.50 -11.34
CA ASN A 64 -9.99 -5.46 -12.27
C ASN A 64 -10.28 -4.05 -11.74
N THR A 65 -9.81 -3.79 -10.51
CA THR A 65 -9.98 -2.51 -9.83
C THR A 65 -9.01 -1.45 -10.36
N ASP A 66 -9.39 -0.18 -10.20
CA ASP A 66 -8.61 0.96 -10.71
C ASP A 66 -7.35 1.23 -9.89
N PHE A 67 -7.42 1.00 -8.57
CA PHE A 67 -6.29 1.13 -7.65
C PHE A 67 -6.47 0.26 -6.40
N GLY A 68 -5.45 0.22 -5.55
CA GLY A 68 -5.48 -0.48 -4.27
C GLY A 68 -5.04 0.41 -3.11
N ILE A 69 -5.48 0.05 -1.92
CA ILE A 69 -4.97 0.60 -0.65
C ILE A 69 -4.40 -0.56 0.16
N GLN A 70 -3.11 -0.49 0.46
CA GLN A 70 -2.46 -1.40 1.39
C GLN A 70 -2.36 -0.71 2.75
N THR A 71 -3.00 -1.27 3.76
CA THR A 71 -3.24 -0.60 5.05
C THR A 71 -2.13 -0.80 6.08
N GLY A 72 -0.95 -1.22 5.67
CA GLY A 72 0.22 -1.43 6.55
C GLY A 72 0.47 -2.89 6.90
N ASP A 73 1.60 -3.13 7.56
CA ASP A 73 2.06 -4.46 7.99
C ASP A 73 2.12 -5.46 6.83
N PHE A 74 2.82 -5.06 5.75
CA PHE A 74 2.96 -5.87 4.55
C PHE A 74 3.88 -7.09 4.78
N ILE A 75 4.89 -6.91 5.64
CA ILE A 75 5.82 -7.95 6.06
C ILE A 75 5.97 -7.93 7.59
N ASP A 76 6.48 -9.01 8.17
CA ASP A 76 6.68 -9.11 9.63
C ASP A 76 7.86 -8.24 10.13
N ASN A 77 8.91 -8.12 9.33
CA ASN A 77 10.10 -7.35 9.68
C ASN A 77 10.70 -6.67 8.44
N ALA A 78 10.60 -5.35 8.37
CA ALA A 78 11.04 -4.55 7.23
C ALA A 78 12.55 -4.61 6.94
N GLY A 79 13.37 -5.03 7.90
CA GLY A 79 14.79 -5.31 7.69
C GLY A 79 15.06 -6.61 6.92
N SER A 80 14.07 -7.47 6.72
CA SER A 80 14.20 -8.74 6.03
C SER A 80 14.02 -8.61 4.51
N LEU A 81 15.13 -8.53 3.77
CA LEU A 81 15.06 -8.55 2.31
C LEU A 81 14.47 -9.86 1.76
N THR A 82 14.58 -10.95 2.50
CA THR A 82 13.94 -12.22 2.11
C THR A 82 12.43 -12.11 2.15
N ALA A 83 11.85 -11.52 3.21
CA ALA A 83 10.41 -11.29 3.31
C ALA A 83 9.90 -10.36 2.20
N TRP A 84 10.65 -9.28 1.92
CA TRP A 84 10.31 -8.39 0.81
C TRP A 84 10.32 -9.09 -0.55
N ASN A 85 11.32 -9.90 -0.83
CA ASN A 85 11.38 -10.65 -2.09
C ASN A 85 10.23 -11.65 -2.18
N GLU A 86 9.95 -12.38 -1.11
CA GLU A 86 8.89 -13.38 -1.05
C GLU A 86 7.52 -12.77 -1.37
N ILE A 87 7.15 -11.68 -0.69
CA ILE A 87 5.84 -11.04 -0.92
C ILE A 87 5.76 -10.38 -2.30
N LEU A 88 6.86 -9.78 -2.78
CA LEU A 88 6.88 -9.16 -4.10
C LEU A 88 6.82 -10.19 -5.22
N ASP A 89 7.41 -11.38 -5.04
CA ASP A 89 7.30 -12.48 -6.00
C ASP A 89 5.85 -12.94 -6.14
N VAL A 90 5.13 -13.12 -5.00
CA VAL A 90 3.71 -13.46 -5.02
C VAL A 90 2.90 -12.43 -5.81
N PHE A 91 3.13 -11.14 -5.55
CA PHE A 91 2.37 -10.09 -6.22
C PHE A 91 2.81 -9.83 -7.67
N SER A 92 4.01 -10.22 -8.06
CA SER A 92 4.51 -10.00 -9.43
C SER A 92 3.74 -10.79 -10.47
N ASP A 93 3.28 -11.98 -10.10
CA ASP A 93 2.61 -12.91 -11.02
C ASP A 93 1.11 -12.62 -11.13
N ASP A 94 0.46 -12.27 -10.03
CA ASP A 94 -1.01 -12.22 -9.93
C ASP A 94 -1.55 -10.79 -9.80
N PHE A 95 -0.71 -9.82 -9.40
CA PHE A 95 -1.18 -8.48 -9.12
C PHE A 95 -1.40 -7.65 -10.40
N PRO A 96 -2.58 -7.04 -10.55
CA PRO A 96 -2.81 -6.14 -11.67
C PRO A 96 -1.85 -4.96 -11.61
N ALA A 97 -1.55 -4.36 -12.76
CA ALA A 97 -0.76 -3.14 -12.86
C ALA A 97 -1.53 -1.90 -12.33
N SER A 98 -2.19 -2.05 -11.19
CA SER A 98 -2.95 -0.99 -10.53
C SER A 98 -2.04 -0.23 -9.57
N PRO A 99 -2.13 1.11 -9.51
CA PRO A 99 -1.43 1.89 -8.50
C PRO A 99 -1.84 1.46 -7.09
N ILE A 100 -0.88 1.46 -6.16
CA ILE A 100 -1.15 1.13 -4.76
C ILE A 100 -0.86 2.36 -3.90
N VAL A 101 -1.80 2.71 -3.05
CA VAL A 101 -1.64 3.69 -1.97
C VAL A 101 -1.18 2.94 -0.74
N GLN A 102 0.05 3.18 -0.30
CA GLN A 102 0.66 2.51 0.85
C GLN A 102 0.43 3.29 2.13
N VAL A 103 -0.08 2.62 3.15
CA VAL A 103 -0.06 3.07 4.54
C VAL A 103 1.08 2.37 5.27
N LEU A 104 1.88 3.11 6.04
CA LEU A 104 2.91 2.49 6.86
C LEU A 104 2.30 2.02 8.20
N GLY A 105 2.40 0.72 8.47
CA GLY A 105 2.10 0.11 9.76
C GLY A 105 3.33 0.06 10.67
N ASN A 106 3.19 -0.55 11.82
CA ASN A 106 4.31 -0.65 12.76
C ASN A 106 5.39 -1.65 12.31
N HIS A 107 5.03 -2.69 11.57
CA HIS A 107 5.98 -3.67 11.07
C HIS A 107 6.90 -3.12 9.97
N GLU A 108 6.50 -2.09 9.25
CA GLU A 108 7.38 -1.38 8.33
C GLU A 108 8.56 -0.70 9.01
N TYR A 109 8.49 -0.47 10.34
CA TYR A 109 9.58 0.07 11.16
C TYR A 109 10.40 -1.00 11.91
N TYR A 110 9.98 -2.25 11.90
CA TYR A 110 10.75 -3.32 12.54
C TYR A 110 11.94 -3.72 11.69
N GLY A 111 13.15 -3.59 12.25
CA GLY A 111 14.40 -3.86 11.55
C GLY A 111 14.83 -2.80 10.52
N ASP A 112 13.96 -1.84 10.21
CA ASP A 112 14.25 -0.64 9.41
C ASP A 112 13.54 0.57 10.04
N LEU A 113 14.22 1.24 10.95
CA LEU A 113 13.65 2.35 11.73
C LEU A 113 13.19 3.55 10.89
N SER A 114 13.58 3.60 9.62
CA SER A 114 13.16 4.64 8.68
C SER A 114 11.96 4.22 7.80
N ALA A 115 11.56 2.94 7.85
CA ALA A 115 10.65 2.33 6.88
C ALA A 115 11.09 2.52 5.42
N GLY A 116 12.41 2.71 5.21
CA GLY A 116 12.98 3.08 3.91
C GLY A 116 12.75 2.04 2.83
N HIS A 117 12.74 0.75 3.18
CA HIS A 117 12.42 -0.31 2.23
C HIS A 117 10.99 -0.18 1.70
N ALA A 118 10.02 -0.04 2.59
CA ALA A 118 8.61 0.13 2.19
C ALA A 118 8.42 1.39 1.34
N MET A 119 8.95 2.54 1.79
CA MET A 119 8.84 3.79 1.05
C MET A 119 9.48 3.71 -0.34
N ASN A 120 10.63 3.06 -0.47
CA ASN A 120 11.29 2.91 -1.77
C ASN A 120 10.55 1.96 -2.72
N ILE A 121 10.00 0.86 -2.20
CA ILE A 121 9.25 -0.13 -2.99
C ILE A 121 7.96 0.49 -3.54
N PHE A 122 7.20 1.18 -2.71
CA PHE A 122 5.89 1.71 -3.08
C PHE A 122 5.91 3.17 -3.54
N GLY A 123 7.06 3.85 -3.47
CA GLY A 123 7.14 5.26 -3.77
C GLY A 123 6.38 6.14 -2.76
N THR A 124 6.22 5.64 -1.52
CA THR A 124 5.53 6.36 -0.46
C THR A 124 6.33 7.60 -0.06
N PRO A 125 5.69 8.77 0.10
CA PRO A 125 6.38 9.96 0.58
C PRO A 125 6.99 9.75 1.98
N ASP A 126 8.18 10.31 2.22
CA ASP A 126 8.76 10.42 3.56
C ASP A 126 8.04 11.53 4.33
N ALA A 127 6.87 11.20 4.84
CA ALA A 127 5.97 12.13 5.53
C ALA A 127 5.09 11.39 6.53
N ASP A 128 4.74 12.07 7.63
CA ASP A 128 3.82 11.54 8.64
C ASP A 128 2.39 11.38 8.10
N TYR A 129 2.05 12.16 7.08
CA TYR A 129 0.75 12.12 6.41
C TYR A 129 0.86 12.70 5.00
N TYR A 130 0.06 12.19 4.09
CA TYR A 130 -0.06 12.68 2.72
C TYR A 130 -1.45 12.39 2.15
N SER A 131 -1.78 12.95 1.02
CA SER A 131 -2.99 12.63 0.30
C SER A 131 -2.73 12.40 -1.18
N VAL A 132 -3.60 11.60 -1.78
CA VAL A 132 -3.67 11.39 -3.22
C VAL A 132 -5.11 11.51 -3.68
N GLU A 133 -5.30 11.83 -4.95
CA GLU A 133 -6.63 11.81 -5.58
C GLU A 133 -6.62 10.84 -6.77
N TYR A 134 -7.67 10.03 -6.87
CA TYR A 134 -7.93 9.20 -8.02
C TYR A 134 -9.41 9.34 -8.43
N GLY A 135 -9.66 9.83 -9.62
CA GLY A 135 -11.03 10.13 -10.07
C GLY A 135 -11.71 11.16 -9.18
N ASN A 136 -12.81 10.76 -8.54
CA ASN A 136 -13.54 11.57 -7.57
C ASN A 136 -13.33 11.12 -6.11
N VAL A 137 -12.26 10.36 -5.85
CA VAL A 137 -11.89 9.86 -4.53
C VAL A 137 -10.63 10.58 -4.05
N TYR A 138 -10.73 11.25 -2.92
CA TYR A 138 -9.62 11.77 -2.14
C TYR A 138 -9.26 10.77 -1.06
N ILE A 139 -7.98 10.45 -0.92
CA ILE A 139 -7.46 9.45 0.01
C ILE A 139 -6.41 10.13 0.88
N ALA A 140 -6.73 10.35 2.15
CA ALA A 140 -5.77 10.80 3.15
C ALA A 140 -5.12 9.59 3.82
N VAL A 141 -3.81 9.60 3.90
CA VAL A 141 -2.98 8.58 4.54
C VAL A 141 -2.32 9.17 5.76
N VAL A 142 -2.44 8.50 6.90
CA VAL A 142 -1.76 8.88 8.15
C VAL A 142 -0.90 7.71 8.61
N ASN A 143 0.38 8.00 8.79
CA ASN A 143 1.38 7.05 9.27
C ASN A 143 1.07 6.64 10.73
N CYS A 144 1.30 5.38 11.10
CA CYS A 144 1.08 4.87 12.45
C CYS A 144 1.89 5.60 13.53
N ASN A 145 3.04 6.20 13.17
CA ASN A 145 3.91 6.95 14.06
C ASN A 145 3.61 8.47 14.10
N ALA A 146 2.62 8.94 13.32
CA ALA A 146 2.29 10.35 13.25
C ALA A 146 1.73 10.90 14.59
N ASP A 147 2.00 12.17 14.87
CA ASP A 147 1.25 12.90 15.89
C ASP A 147 -0.21 13.08 15.43
N LEU A 148 -1.14 12.44 16.11
CA LEU A 148 -2.55 12.42 15.72
C LEU A 148 -3.20 13.81 15.76
N ASN A 149 -2.73 14.74 16.64
CA ASN A 149 -3.26 16.09 16.68
C ASN A 149 -2.79 16.90 15.48
N ALA A 150 -1.52 16.75 15.10
CA ALA A 150 -0.97 17.37 13.91
C ALA A 150 -1.64 16.81 12.64
N ALA A 151 -1.81 15.49 12.57
CA ALA A 151 -2.50 14.81 11.48
C ALA A 151 -3.96 15.28 11.32
N ALA A 152 -4.69 15.44 12.45
CA ALA A 152 -6.06 15.94 12.43
C ALA A 152 -6.16 17.40 11.94
N ALA A 153 -5.23 18.25 12.35
CA ALA A 153 -5.15 19.63 11.88
C ALA A 153 -4.84 19.69 10.39
N TRP A 154 -3.84 18.93 9.93
CA TRP A 154 -3.52 18.81 8.52
C TRP A 154 -4.71 18.28 7.69
N LEU A 155 -5.36 17.21 8.14
CA LEU A 155 -6.49 16.59 7.44
C LEU A 155 -7.64 17.60 7.24
N GLN A 156 -7.93 18.41 8.26
CA GLN A 156 -8.97 19.45 8.18
C GLN A 156 -8.65 20.46 7.09
N GLU A 157 -7.40 20.90 6.99
CA GLU A 157 -6.95 21.88 6.00
C GLU A 157 -6.85 21.26 4.60
N ASP A 158 -6.34 20.03 4.50
CA ASP A 158 -6.09 19.39 3.21
C ASP A 158 -7.37 18.90 2.56
N ALA A 159 -8.25 18.25 3.32
CA ALA A 159 -9.54 17.80 2.84
C ALA A 159 -10.51 18.95 2.46
N ALA A 160 -10.23 20.18 2.87
CA ALA A 160 -10.98 21.36 2.45
C ALA A 160 -10.58 21.86 1.05
N LYS A 161 -9.40 21.46 0.54
CA LYS A 161 -8.90 21.89 -0.78
C LYS A 161 -9.45 21.04 -1.92
N THR A 162 -9.82 19.79 -1.61
CA THR A 162 -10.32 18.86 -2.64
C THR A 162 -11.78 19.10 -2.96
N THR A 163 -12.12 18.87 -4.24
CA THR A 163 -13.51 18.84 -4.74
C THR A 163 -14.03 17.42 -4.93
N CYS A 164 -13.23 16.39 -4.58
CA CYS A 164 -13.65 15.00 -4.65
C CYS A 164 -14.90 14.75 -3.81
N GLU A 165 -15.83 13.99 -4.36
CA GLU A 165 -17.08 13.63 -3.70
C GLU A 165 -16.84 12.68 -2.53
N TRP A 166 -15.94 11.71 -2.72
CA TRP A 166 -15.59 10.72 -1.72
C TRP A 166 -14.28 11.09 -1.04
N LYS A 167 -14.30 11.03 0.30
CA LYS A 167 -13.12 11.30 1.12
C LYS A 167 -12.87 10.11 2.02
N LEU A 168 -11.75 9.45 1.81
CA LEU A 168 -11.28 8.31 2.60
C LEU A 168 -10.15 8.77 3.52
N LEU A 169 -10.19 8.34 4.77
CA LEU A 169 -9.07 8.39 5.69
C LEU A 169 -8.58 6.97 5.91
N THR A 170 -7.31 6.74 5.65
CA THR A 170 -6.68 5.44 5.87
C THR A 170 -5.54 5.57 6.89
N VAL A 171 -5.58 4.68 7.87
CA VAL A 171 -4.61 4.53 8.95
C VAL A 171 -4.43 3.04 9.19
N HIS A 172 -3.25 2.62 9.63
CA HIS A 172 -3.02 1.22 9.95
C HIS A 172 -3.75 0.82 11.24
N GLN A 173 -3.49 1.53 12.32
CA GLN A 173 -4.08 1.17 13.62
C GLN A 173 -5.46 1.80 13.79
N PRO A 174 -6.48 1.03 14.24
CA PRO A 174 -7.80 1.58 14.48
C PRO A 174 -7.75 2.59 15.64
N PRO A 175 -8.43 3.76 15.52
CA PRO A 175 -8.41 4.78 16.56
C PRO A 175 -9.12 4.36 17.85
N TYR A 176 -9.90 3.29 17.80
CA TYR A 176 -10.62 2.75 18.96
C TYR A 176 -10.54 1.21 18.97
N TYR A 177 -10.22 0.65 20.12
CA TYR A 177 -10.19 -0.79 20.33
C TYR A 177 -11.42 -1.23 21.11
N THR A 178 -12.06 -2.29 20.68
CA THR A 178 -13.15 -2.96 21.42
C THR A 178 -12.63 -4.07 22.33
N ASN A 179 -11.39 -4.49 22.17
CA ASN A 179 -10.77 -5.53 22.97
C ASN A 179 -9.97 -4.91 24.13
N PRO A 180 -10.36 -5.16 25.39
CA PRO A 180 -9.63 -4.62 26.56
C PRO A 180 -8.23 -5.23 26.73
N LYS A 181 -7.83 -6.22 25.92
CA LYS A 181 -6.48 -6.80 25.89
C LYS A 181 -5.60 -6.25 24.75
N GLY A 182 -6.09 -5.33 23.96
CA GLY A 182 -5.36 -4.71 22.85
C GLY A 182 -4.38 -3.68 23.37
N SER A 183 -3.35 -4.10 24.04
CA SER A 183 -2.10 -3.37 24.18
C SER A 183 -1.00 -4.30 23.72
N SER A 184 -0.55 -4.13 22.53
CA SER A 184 0.82 -4.53 22.19
C SER A 184 1.79 -3.45 22.61
#